data_b59a5ebac551065c33a25c6be15ad8e5
#
_entry.id   b59a5ebac551065c33a25c6be15ad8e5
#
_cell.length_a   1.000
_cell.length_b   1.000
_cell.length_c   1.000
_cell.angle_alpha   90.00
_cell.angle_beta   90.00
_cell.angle_gamma   90.00
#
_symmetry.space_group_name_H-M   'P 1'
#
loop_
_entity.id
_entity.type
_entity.pdbx_description
1 polymer ?
#
loop_
_entity_poly.entity_id
_entity_poly.type
_entity_poly.pdbx_seq_one_letter_code
_entity_poly.pdbx_strand_id
1 'polypeptide(L)'
;VLLQFERPADQSETAKARRAAYGQKYYDQFAGKEAAAMSNSPLVSYTKLSPNHSGRRKHAIDTISIHCMAGDLTVESCGNLFVSPSRKASSNYGIGSDGRIGLYVEECNRSWCTSSSSNDNRAITIEVANNGGANQGWPVSDAAYRSLIALLVDICQRNGIKRLLWKGDKSLIGQVDKQNMTCLL
;
A
#
# COMPACT_ATOMS: atom_id res chain seq x y z
N VAL A 1 1.71 3.63 -14.31
CA VAL A 1 0.70 3.87 -13.28
C VAL A 1 1.36 4.38 -12.01
N LEU A 2 2.28 3.65 -11.40
CA LEU A 2 3.00 4.05 -10.18
C LEU A 2 3.83 5.33 -10.31
N LEU A 3 4.29 5.65 -11.53
CA LEU A 3 5.07 6.87 -11.80
C LEU A 3 4.30 8.17 -11.58
N GLN A 4 2.97 8.13 -11.70
CA GLN A 4 2.13 9.32 -11.51
C GLN A 4 1.66 9.45 -10.05
N PHE A 5 1.57 8.34 -9.35
CA PHE A 5 1.08 8.32 -7.98
C PHE A 5 2.05 9.00 -7.00
N GLU A 6 3.30 8.56 -6.97
CA GLU A 6 4.31 9.05 -6.01
C GLU A 6 5.24 10.12 -6.58
N ARG A 7 5.14 10.46 -7.87
CA ARG A 7 6.06 11.37 -8.56
C ARG A 7 7.52 11.16 -8.10
N PRO A 8 8.07 9.95 -8.25
CA PRO A 8 9.44 9.70 -7.81
C PRO A 8 10.39 10.74 -8.42
N ALA A 9 11.37 11.18 -7.66
CA ALA A 9 12.28 12.26 -8.02
C ALA A 9 12.95 12.04 -9.38
N ASP A 10 13.33 10.79 -9.69
CA ASP A 10 13.89 10.41 -10.99
C ASP A 10 12.80 9.88 -11.92
N GLN A 11 12.42 10.68 -12.90
CA GLN A 11 11.46 10.37 -13.97
C GLN A 11 12.13 9.98 -15.29
N SER A 12 13.44 9.79 -15.31
CA SER A 12 14.17 9.39 -16.51
C SER A 12 13.66 8.08 -17.10
N GLU A 13 13.81 7.88 -18.40
CA GLU A 13 13.43 6.62 -19.06
C GLU A 13 14.21 5.43 -18.48
N THR A 14 15.47 5.63 -18.08
CA THR A 14 16.27 4.60 -17.39
C THR A 14 15.64 4.21 -16.06
N ALA A 15 15.20 5.17 -15.26
CA ALA A 15 14.53 4.90 -14.00
C ALA A 15 13.17 4.22 -14.20
N LYS A 16 12.41 4.63 -15.22
CA LYS A 16 11.15 3.96 -15.59
C LYS A 16 11.38 2.51 -16.02
N ALA A 17 12.37 2.26 -16.88
CA ALA A 17 12.72 0.91 -17.34
C ALA A 17 13.16 0.03 -16.17
N ARG A 18 14.00 0.55 -15.26
CA ARG A 18 14.43 -0.16 -14.06
C ARG A 18 13.25 -0.55 -13.16
N ARG A 19 12.29 0.36 -12.95
CA ARG A 19 11.08 0.10 -12.16
C ARG A 19 10.19 -0.95 -12.82
N ALA A 20 10.02 -0.88 -14.15
CA ALA A 20 9.28 -1.89 -14.90
C ALA A 20 9.94 -3.28 -14.79
N ALA A 21 11.27 -3.35 -14.89
CA ALA A 21 12.01 -4.61 -14.73
C ALA A 21 11.86 -5.21 -13.32
N TYR A 22 11.84 -4.38 -12.28
CA TYR A 22 11.54 -4.86 -10.92
C TYR A 22 10.12 -5.41 -10.81
N GLY A 23 9.13 -4.72 -11.36
CA GLY A 23 7.76 -5.20 -11.39
C GLY A 23 7.63 -6.55 -12.08
N GLN A 24 8.26 -6.72 -13.24
CA GLN A 24 8.27 -7.97 -13.98
C GLN A 24 8.96 -9.10 -13.20
N LYS A 25 10.13 -8.82 -12.61
CA LYS A 25 10.86 -9.80 -11.78
C LYS A 25 9.99 -10.35 -10.65
N TYR A 26 9.29 -9.48 -9.93
CA TYR A 26 8.42 -9.93 -8.84
C TYR A 26 7.19 -10.64 -9.36
N TYR A 27 6.59 -10.16 -10.45
CA TYR A 27 5.48 -10.86 -11.10
C TYR A 27 5.88 -12.31 -11.45
N ASP A 28 7.04 -12.51 -12.08
CA ASP A 28 7.52 -13.84 -12.48
C ASP A 28 7.83 -14.73 -11.25
N GLN A 29 8.38 -14.13 -10.18
CA GLN A 29 8.69 -14.85 -8.94
C GLN A 29 7.42 -15.41 -8.26
N PHE A 30 6.30 -14.73 -8.38
CA PHE A 30 5.04 -15.10 -7.74
C PHE A 30 4.03 -15.71 -8.71
N ALA A 31 4.26 -15.66 -10.02
CA ALA A 31 3.41 -16.26 -11.02
C ALA A 31 3.27 -17.78 -10.78
N GLY A 32 2.04 -18.25 -10.70
CA GLY A 32 1.72 -19.67 -10.49
C GLY A 32 1.64 -20.14 -9.04
N LYS A 33 1.84 -19.26 -8.04
CA LYS A 33 1.51 -19.60 -6.66
C LYS A 33 0.00 -19.47 -6.47
N GLU A 34 -0.67 -20.55 -6.05
CA GLU A 34 -2.09 -20.48 -5.69
C GLU A 34 -2.32 -19.43 -4.61
N ALA A 35 -3.36 -18.63 -4.80
CA ALA A 35 -3.73 -17.59 -3.85
C ALA A 35 -4.13 -18.24 -2.52
N ALA A 36 -3.29 -18.10 -1.50
CA ALA A 36 -3.66 -18.41 -0.13
C ALA A 36 -4.69 -17.38 0.32
N ALA A 37 -5.97 -17.75 0.24
CA ALA A 37 -7.07 -16.86 0.57
C ALA A 37 -6.91 -16.32 2.01
N MET A 38 -6.86 -14.98 2.13
CA MET A 38 -6.89 -14.21 3.39
C MET A 38 -5.68 -14.38 4.33
N SER A 39 -4.49 -14.70 3.83
CA SER A 39 -3.24 -14.60 4.59
C SER A 39 -2.57 -13.24 4.37
N ASN A 40 -1.86 -12.75 5.39
CA ASN A 40 -1.00 -11.56 5.24
C ASN A 40 0.15 -11.84 4.28
N SER A 41 0.74 -10.78 3.71
CA SER A 41 1.88 -10.90 2.81
C SER A 41 3.07 -11.60 3.49
N PRO A 42 3.71 -12.57 2.83
CA PRO A 42 4.94 -13.22 3.32
C PRO A 42 6.16 -12.28 3.27
N LEU A 43 6.03 -11.10 2.68
CA LEU A 43 7.11 -10.10 2.59
C LEU A 43 7.25 -9.26 3.88
N VAL A 44 6.38 -9.47 4.86
CA VAL A 44 6.42 -8.77 6.15
C VAL A 44 7.69 -9.15 6.92
N SER A 45 8.43 -8.14 7.36
CA SER A 45 9.63 -8.29 8.19
C SER A 45 9.45 -7.78 9.63
N TYR A 46 8.34 -7.09 9.90
CA TYR A 46 8.00 -6.55 11.21
C TYR A 46 6.50 -6.61 11.45
N THR A 47 6.06 -6.96 12.65
CA THR A 47 4.63 -7.00 13.00
C THR A 47 4.40 -6.28 14.32
N LYS A 48 3.47 -5.32 14.30
CA LYS A 48 2.97 -4.65 15.50
C LYS A 48 1.50 -4.32 15.31
N LEU A 49 0.63 -5.21 15.77
CA LEU A 49 -0.80 -5.08 15.53
C LEU A 49 -1.41 -3.91 16.30
N SER A 50 -2.21 -3.14 15.60
CA SER A 50 -2.97 -2.00 16.10
C SER A 50 -4.35 -2.44 16.57
N PRO A 51 -4.88 -1.90 17.68
CA PRO A 51 -6.27 -2.09 18.06
C PRO A 51 -7.26 -1.25 17.22
N ASN A 52 -6.73 -0.32 16.41
CA ASN A 52 -7.54 0.62 15.62
C ASN A 52 -8.01 -0.02 14.31
N HIS A 53 -8.95 -0.94 14.38
CA HIS A 53 -9.56 -1.59 13.22
C HIS A 53 -11.02 -1.97 13.52
N SER A 54 -11.80 -2.21 12.48
CA SER A 54 -13.23 -2.56 12.64
C SER A 54 -13.51 -4.06 12.62
N GLY A 55 -12.50 -4.88 12.84
CA GLY A 55 -12.63 -6.33 12.69
C GLY A 55 -12.75 -6.74 11.22
N ARG A 56 -13.33 -7.91 10.97
CA ARG A 56 -13.35 -8.54 9.66
C ARG A 56 -13.99 -7.67 8.59
N ARG A 57 -13.35 -7.62 7.43
CA ARG A 57 -13.87 -6.96 6.22
C ARG A 57 -15.21 -7.55 5.81
N LYS A 58 -16.08 -6.68 5.30
CA LYS A 58 -17.40 -7.05 4.75
C LYS A 58 -17.39 -7.13 3.22
N HIS A 59 -16.23 -6.90 2.60
CA HIS A 59 -16.04 -6.90 1.15
C HIS A 59 -14.74 -7.62 0.78
N ALA A 60 -14.68 -8.21 -0.41
CA ALA A 60 -13.45 -8.74 -0.96
C ALA A 60 -12.43 -7.62 -1.18
N ILE A 61 -11.13 -7.95 -1.10
CA ILE A 61 -10.05 -7.01 -1.40
C ILE A 61 -9.97 -6.86 -2.92
N ASP A 62 -10.24 -5.66 -3.41
CA ASP A 62 -10.20 -5.31 -4.84
C ASP A 62 -9.59 -3.93 -5.10
N THR A 63 -9.11 -3.28 -4.06
CA THR A 63 -8.54 -1.93 -4.10
C THR A 63 -7.26 -1.88 -3.27
N ILE A 64 -6.34 -1.00 -3.62
CA ILE A 64 -5.16 -0.68 -2.82
C ILE A 64 -5.09 0.83 -2.65
N SER A 65 -4.95 1.30 -1.41
CA SER A 65 -4.77 2.72 -1.08
C SER A 65 -3.37 2.93 -0.53
N ILE A 66 -2.62 3.81 -1.17
CA ILE A 66 -1.24 4.14 -0.78
C ILE A 66 -1.21 5.56 -0.25
N HIS A 67 -0.62 5.72 0.92
CA HIS A 67 -0.42 7.00 1.58
C HIS A 67 1.06 7.26 1.81
N CYS A 68 1.45 8.52 1.82
CA CYS A 68 2.77 8.93 2.29
C CYS A 68 2.73 9.12 3.80
N MET A 69 3.66 8.52 4.52
CA MET A 69 3.88 8.85 5.93
C MET A 69 4.22 10.34 6.06
N ALA A 70 3.96 10.92 7.23
CA ALA A 70 4.31 12.32 7.51
C ALA A 70 5.82 12.53 7.73
N GLY A 71 6.67 11.74 7.09
CA GLY A 71 8.14 11.83 7.16
C GLY A 71 8.84 10.50 6.90
N ASP A 72 10.13 10.51 7.17
CA ASP A 72 11.02 9.34 7.04
C ASP A 72 10.92 8.45 8.28
N LEU A 73 9.82 7.74 8.42
CA LEU A 73 9.57 6.87 9.56
C LEU A 73 10.05 5.44 9.29
N THR A 74 10.61 4.80 10.31
CA THR A 74 10.84 3.35 10.30
C THR A 74 9.52 2.60 10.47
N VAL A 75 9.49 1.32 10.13
CA VAL A 75 8.31 0.47 10.36
C VAL A 75 7.93 0.39 11.84
N GLU A 76 8.92 0.46 12.75
CA GLU A 76 8.68 0.48 14.20
C GLU A 76 8.01 1.80 14.62
N SER A 77 8.53 2.93 14.15
CA SER A 77 8.00 4.26 14.47
C SER A 77 6.57 4.40 13.93
N CYS A 78 6.31 3.99 12.71
CA CYS A 78 4.98 3.98 12.12
C CYS A 78 4.02 3.08 12.92
N GLY A 79 4.43 1.85 13.25
CA GLY A 79 3.64 0.93 14.07
C GLY A 79 3.31 1.50 15.45
N ASN A 80 4.28 2.17 16.09
CA ASN A 80 4.08 2.81 17.40
C ASN A 80 3.01 3.92 17.37
N LEU A 81 2.84 4.62 16.24
CA LEU A 81 1.77 5.60 16.11
C LEU A 81 0.38 4.95 16.12
N PHE A 82 0.26 3.70 15.69
CA PHE A 82 -1.02 3.02 15.56
C PHE A 82 -1.45 2.18 16.77
N VAL A 83 -0.58 1.96 17.77
CA VAL A 83 -0.95 1.15 18.95
C VAL A 83 -1.83 1.87 19.95
N SER A 84 -1.84 3.21 19.98
CA SER A 84 -2.72 3.96 20.87
C SER A 84 -4.16 3.93 20.34
N PRO A 85 -5.15 3.48 21.15
CA PRO A 85 -6.56 3.54 20.76
C PRO A 85 -7.06 4.97 20.51
N SER A 86 -6.44 5.97 21.14
CA SER A 86 -6.79 7.38 20.96
C SER A 86 -6.39 7.92 19.58
N ARG A 87 -5.47 7.24 18.87
CA ARG A 87 -5.06 7.63 17.52
C ARG A 87 -6.21 7.54 16.51
N LYS A 88 -7.11 6.57 16.67
CA LYS A 88 -8.27 6.31 15.79
C LYS A 88 -7.89 6.24 14.30
N ALA A 89 -6.69 5.77 14.02
CA ALA A 89 -6.17 5.60 12.67
C ALA A 89 -5.22 4.39 12.65
N SER A 90 -5.12 3.73 11.51
CA SER A 90 -4.21 2.62 11.24
C SER A 90 -4.10 2.37 9.75
N SER A 91 -3.11 1.58 9.33
CA SER A 91 -3.04 0.99 7.99
C SER A 91 -2.81 -0.53 8.10
N ASN A 92 -3.04 -1.25 7.00
CA ASN A 92 -2.68 -2.67 6.96
C ASN A 92 -1.15 -2.81 6.99
N TYR A 93 -0.45 -2.09 6.14
CA TYR A 93 1.00 -2.14 6.01
C TYR A 93 1.66 -0.77 6.14
N GLY A 94 2.95 -0.79 6.45
CA GLY A 94 3.84 0.35 6.30
C GLY A 94 5.15 -0.09 5.68
N ILE A 95 5.79 0.79 4.92
CA ILE A 95 7.08 0.54 4.28
C ILE A 95 8.04 1.64 4.72
N GLY A 96 9.14 1.25 5.37
CA GLY A 96 10.21 2.17 5.77
C GLY A 96 11.09 2.55 4.58
N SER A 97 11.84 3.64 4.71
CA SER A 97 12.80 4.07 3.67
C SER A 97 13.91 3.05 3.40
N ASP A 98 14.16 2.14 4.35
CA ASP A 98 15.05 1.00 4.21
C ASP A 98 14.45 -0.17 3.40
N GLY A 99 13.17 -0.08 3.04
CA GLY A 99 12.42 -1.08 2.30
C GLY A 99 11.84 -2.20 3.15
N ARG A 100 11.97 -2.17 4.49
CA ARG A 100 11.28 -3.14 5.35
C ARG A 100 9.77 -2.92 5.30
N ILE A 101 9.02 -4.03 5.43
CA ILE A 101 7.55 -4.01 5.42
C ILE A 101 7.04 -4.38 6.80
N GLY A 102 6.24 -3.51 7.39
CA GLY A 102 5.53 -3.71 8.65
C GLY A 102 4.08 -4.07 8.43
N LEU A 103 3.53 -4.96 9.28
CA LEU A 103 2.11 -5.29 9.37
C LEU A 103 1.53 -4.66 10.64
N TYR A 104 0.46 -3.88 10.48
CA TYR A 104 -0.21 -3.20 11.61
C TYR A 104 -1.68 -3.61 11.75
N VAL A 105 -2.37 -3.93 10.68
CA VAL A 105 -3.70 -4.54 10.69
C VAL A 105 -3.70 -5.68 9.69
N GLU A 106 -4.12 -6.87 10.14
CA GLU A 106 -4.20 -8.04 9.27
C GLU A 106 -5.09 -7.78 8.05
N GLU A 107 -4.76 -8.34 6.89
CA GLU A 107 -5.53 -8.13 5.66
C GLU A 107 -6.99 -8.52 5.76
N CYS A 108 -7.32 -9.54 6.58
CA CYS A 108 -8.71 -9.93 6.84
C CYS A 108 -9.52 -8.86 7.59
N ASN A 109 -8.87 -7.87 8.19
CA ASN A 109 -9.49 -6.82 8.98
C ASN A 109 -9.48 -5.47 8.23
N ARG A 110 -10.51 -4.65 8.49
CA ARG A 110 -10.63 -3.30 7.97
C ARG A 110 -9.81 -2.32 8.82
N SER A 111 -8.73 -1.77 8.27
CA SER A 111 -7.98 -0.66 8.87
C SER A 111 -8.81 0.64 8.91
N TRP A 112 -8.31 1.67 9.58
CA TRP A 112 -8.88 3.03 9.62
C TRP A 112 -7.89 4.01 8.99
N CYS A 113 -7.80 4.02 7.67
CA CYS A 113 -6.75 4.74 6.95
C CYS A 113 -7.28 5.93 6.14
N THR A 114 -8.33 5.72 5.34
CA THR A 114 -8.72 6.68 4.30
C THR A 114 -9.88 7.59 4.71
N SER A 115 -10.34 7.55 5.94
CA SER A 115 -11.55 8.23 6.41
C SER A 115 -12.84 7.80 5.66
N SER A 116 -12.76 6.82 4.79
CA SER A 116 -13.86 6.23 4.05
C SER A 116 -14.04 4.77 4.44
N SER A 117 -15.14 4.44 5.11
CA SER A 117 -15.41 3.06 5.53
C SER A 117 -15.68 2.14 4.33
N SER A 118 -16.21 2.64 3.25
CA SER A 118 -16.42 1.90 2.01
C SER A 118 -15.09 1.53 1.37
N ASN A 119 -14.19 2.50 1.24
CA ASN A 119 -12.85 2.27 0.71
C ASN A 119 -12.06 1.30 1.60
N ASP A 120 -11.99 1.57 2.91
CA ASP A 120 -11.22 0.74 3.85
C ASP A 120 -11.73 -0.71 3.95
N ASN A 121 -13.00 -0.98 3.63
CA ASN A 121 -13.51 -2.35 3.52
C ASN A 121 -13.00 -3.10 2.28
N ARG A 122 -12.66 -2.39 1.22
CA ARG A 122 -12.21 -2.95 -0.07
C ARG A 122 -10.70 -2.91 -0.22
N ALA A 123 -10.06 -1.93 0.41
CA ALA A 123 -8.66 -1.62 0.17
C ALA A 123 -7.72 -2.33 1.15
N ILE A 124 -6.59 -2.80 0.64
CA ILE A 124 -5.38 -2.89 1.44
C ILE A 124 -4.76 -1.51 1.49
N THR A 125 -4.51 -1.01 2.68
CA THR A 125 -3.96 0.33 2.92
C THR A 125 -2.49 0.23 3.28
N ILE A 126 -1.66 1.10 2.68
CA ILE A 126 -0.21 1.06 2.81
C ILE A 126 0.31 2.48 3.09
N GLU A 127 1.05 2.65 4.16
CA GLU A 127 1.80 3.87 4.47
C GLU A 127 3.25 3.73 3.98
N VAL A 128 3.76 4.68 3.21
CA VAL A 128 5.12 4.64 2.66
C VAL A 128 5.93 5.81 3.20
N ALA A 129 7.10 5.53 3.77
CA ALA A 129 8.03 6.54 4.24
C ALA A 129 8.57 7.39 3.09
N ASN A 130 8.82 8.67 3.38
CA ASN A 130 9.38 9.61 2.41
C ASN A 130 10.46 10.49 3.05
N ASN A 131 11.41 10.97 2.25
CA ASN A 131 12.60 11.69 2.74
C ASN A 131 12.54 13.20 2.52
N GLY A 132 11.42 13.79 2.09
CA GLY A 132 11.43 15.21 1.76
C GLY A 132 10.12 15.96 1.99
N GLY A 133 9.05 15.28 2.29
CA GLY A 133 7.75 15.90 2.53
C GLY A 133 7.16 16.61 1.30
N ALA A 134 6.11 17.41 1.55
CA ALA A 134 5.28 18.03 0.51
C ALA A 134 6.08 18.96 -0.42
N ASN A 135 7.01 19.75 0.12
CA ASN A 135 7.79 20.72 -0.65
C ASN A 135 8.72 20.09 -1.68
N GLN A 136 9.04 18.81 -1.52
CA GLN A 136 9.86 18.03 -2.43
C GLN A 136 9.05 16.98 -3.21
N GLY A 137 7.71 17.01 -3.10
CA GLY A 137 6.82 16.10 -3.80
C GLY A 137 6.79 14.69 -3.21
N TRP A 138 7.04 14.55 -1.90
CA TRP A 138 7.01 13.28 -1.17
C TRP A 138 7.92 12.21 -1.79
N PRO A 139 9.23 12.43 -1.88
CA PRO A 139 10.15 11.49 -2.53
C PRO A 139 10.24 10.20 -1.72
N VAL A 140 10.11 9.08 -2.41
CA VAL A 140 10.22 7.73 -1.85
C VAL A 140 11.56 7.13 -2.24
N SER A 141 12.26 6.49 -1.30
CA SER A 141 13.54 5.83 -1.57
C SER A 141 13.38 4.68 -2.58
N ASP A 142 14.45 4.37 -3.30
CA ASP A 142 14.48 3.21 -4.22
C ASP A 142 14.19 1.89 -3.49
N ALA A 143 14.61 1.75 -2.23
CA ALA A 143 14.35 0.56 -1.43
C ALA A 143 12.86 0.44 -1.09
N ALA A 144 12.23 1.52 -0.56
CA ALA A 144 10.80 1.54 -0.27
C ALA A 144 9.97 1.33 -1.55
N TYR A 145 10.38 1.95 -2.67
CA TYR A 145 9.68 1.78 -3.94
C TYR A 145 9.72 0.33 -4.45
N ARG A 146 10.87 -0.35 -4.35
CA ARG A 146 10.97 -1.77 -4.73
C ARG A 146 10.08 -2.65 -3.87
N SER A 147 10.08 -2.41 -2.55
CA SER A 147 9.24 -3.16 -1.61
C SER A 147 7.76 -2.89 -1.86
N LEU A 148 7.38 -1.64 -2.18
CA LEU A 148 6.02 -1.30 -2.58
C LEU A 148 5.58 -2.10 -3.81
N ILE A 149 6.38 -2.13 -4.87
CA ILE A 149 6.07 -2.93 -6.07
C ILE A 149 5.90 -4.41 -5.72
N ALA A 150 6.82 -4.98 -4.93
CA ALA A 150 6.74 -6.39 -4.53
C ALA A 150 5.45 -6.68 -3.74
N LEU A 151 5.12 -5.81 -2.79
CA LEU A 151 3.89 -5.94 -1.98
C LEU A 151 2.63 -5.81 -2.82
N LEU A 152 2.58 -4.87 -3.77
CA LEU A 152 1.46 -4.70 -4.68
C LEU A 152 1.23 -5.94 -5.54
N VAL A 153 2.30 -6.53 -6.09
CA VAL A 153 2.23 -7.75 -6.89
C VAL A 153 1.70 -8.91 -6.05
N ASP A 154 2.24 -9.11 -4.85
CA ASP A 154 1.81 -10.16 -3.93
C ASP A 154 0.32 -10.01 -3.56
N ILE A 155 -0.12 -8.81 -3.16
CA ILE A 155 -1.53 -8.54 -2.84
C ILE A 155 -2.42 -8.82 -4.04
N CYS A 156 -2.06 -8.32 -5.22
CA CYS A 156 -2.86 -8.50 -6.43
C CYS A 156 -3.01 -9.99 -6.79
N GLN A 157 -1.93 -10.76 -6.72
CA GLN A 157 -1.96 -12.20 -7.03
C GLN A 157 -2.82 -12.97 -6.03
N ARG A 158 -2.64 -12.73 -4.73
CA ARG A 158 -3.40 -13.43 -3.68
C ARG A 158 -4.90 -13.10 -3.71
N ASN A 159 -5.26 -11.90 -4.19
CA ASN A 159 -6.66 -11.46 -4.26
C ASN A 159 -7.26 -11.52 -5.68
N GLY A 160 -6.57 -12.11 -6.65
CA GLY A 160 -7.07 -12.25 -8.01
C GLY A 160 -7.24 -10.93 -8.77
N ILE A 161 -6.57 -9.87 -8.34
CA ILE A 161 -6.58 -8.54 -8.98
C ILE A 161 -5.66 -8.59 -10.20
N LYS A 162 -6.21 -8.67 -11.38
CA LYS A 162 -5.43 -8.78 -12.63
C LYS A 162 -4.83 -7.46 -13.10
N ARG A 163 -5.41 -6.34 -12.68
CA ARG A 163 -5.02 -5.01 -13.15
C ARG A 163 -5.37 -3.95 -12.13
N LEU A 164 -4.42 -3.09 -11.79
CA LEU A 164 -4.65 -1.86 -11.05
C LEU A 164 -4.92 -0.72 -12.05
N LEU A 165 -6.00 0.03 -11.84
CA LEU A 165 -6.38 1.16 -12.66
C LEU A 165 -6.10 2.44 -11.88
N TRP A 166 -5.37 3.34 -12.51
CA TRP A 166 -5.10 4.68 -11.97
C TRP A 166 -5.32 5.72 -13.07
N LYS A 167 -6.19 6.68 -12.83
CA LYS A 167 -6.49 7.73 -13.80
C LYS A 167 -5.84 9.07 -13.48
N GLY A 168 -5.31 9.26 -12.28
CA GLY A 168 -4.69 10.51 -11.86
C GLY A 168 -5.65 11.69 -11.74
N ASP A 169 -6.93 11.43 -11.62
CA ASP A 169 -8.00 12.43 -11.60
C ASP A 169 -8.66 12.48 -10.22
N LYS A 170 -8.45 13.58 -9.51
CA LYS A 170 -9.01 13.80 -8.17
C LYS A 170 -10.54 13.79 -8.14
N SER A 171 -11.20 14.12 -9.25
CA SER A 171 -12.67 14.10 -9.33
C SER A 171 -13.26 12.70 -9.18
N LEU A 172 -12.44 11.66 -9.36
CA LEU A 172 -12.85 10.26 -9.28
C LEU A 172 -12.75 9.67 -7.86
N ILE A 173 -12.19 10.39 -6.88
CA ILE A 173 -11.98 9.87 -5.51
C ILE A 173 -13.28 9.33 -4.91
N GLY A 174 -14.39 10.06 -5.00
CA GLY A 174 -15.67 9.62 -4.46
C GLY A 174 -16.32 8.43 -5.20
N GLN A 175 -15.78 8.00 -6.33
CA GLN A 175 -16.36 6.90 -7.11
C GLN A 175 -16.00 5.53 -6.57
N VAL A 176 -14.90 5.42 -5.82
CA VAL A 176 -14.55 4.18 -5.10
C VAL A 176 -15.62 3.84 -4.08
N ASP A 177 -16.13 4.83 -3.36
CA ASP A 177 -17.24 4.66 -2.41
C ASP A 177 -18.53 4.19 -3.08
N LYS A 178 -18.69 4.49 -4.36
CA LYS A 178 -19.83 4.04 -5.18
C LYS A 178 -19.59 2.68 -5.83
N GLN A 179 -18.46 2.02 -5.54
CA GLN A 179 -18.06 0.73 -6.10
C GLN A 179 -17.88 0.73 -7.65
N ASN A 180 -17.57 1.88 -8.21
CA ASN A 180 -17.46 2.06 -9.66
C ASN A 180 -16.06 1.80 -10.20
N MET A 181 -15.07 1.58 -9.32
CA MET A 181 -13.67 1.47 -9.73
C MET A 181 -12.90 0.48 -8.86
N THR A 182 -12.09 -0.34 -9.51
CA THR A 182 -10.95 -1.03 -8.90
C THR A 182 -9.72 -0.19 -9.21
N CYS A 183 -9.18 0.52 -8.26
CA CYS A 183 -8.10 1.46 -8.49
C CYS A 183 -7.10 1.53 -7.33
N LEU A 184 -5.95 2.07 -7.65
CA LEU A 184 -4.95 2.54 -6.70
C LEU A 184 -5.30 3.99 -6.34
N LEU A 185 -5.55 4.27 -5.09
CA LEU A 185 -5.79 5.60 -4.55
C LEU A 185 -4.64 6.05 -3.65
#